data_b0c65742779773fa7e958b309d577a81
#
_entry.id   b0c65742779773fa7e958b309d577a81
#
_cell.length_a   1.000
_cell.length_b   1.000
_cell.length_c   1.000
_cell.angle_alpha   90.00
_cell.angle_beta   90.00
_cell.angle_gamma   90.00
#
_symmetry.space_group_name_H-M   'P 1'
#
loop_
_entity.id
_entity.type
_entity.pdbx_description
1 polymer ?
#
loop_
_entity_poly.entity_id
_entity_poly.type
_entity_poly.pdbx_seq_one_letter_code
_entity_poly.pdbx_strand_id
1 'polypeptide(L)'
;MSPERNSGPQREHAAGIEPAGTVAGALLILFAALIPYLCAVFGTPASAHFWGGTCFYYDDGLLLSVMREGMQGHWLHSPPYAGAQGPGALFYPGYLLLGHLCVWVALDPVPVFYLARFVCGAILLASLWHFIGRFFRRSEDRRFSFLLASTGCGLGWAWLMTSGFRQVELRASELYPFFSILSSPHLALAMAAFIWVLDELVPRESEPVAGRGRFVRKALFVASVLILAFSQPFGSVVVAGIGALWACRRWLQERRLPRTELARLAALVVLTLPFAIHQVSTIAFNPAYLGWRTQVHSPTLTPWGIIIALGLPLPFALVGAVKSARRRRPSDWLLLFWAGIAALLVSLPYYQSRRFDLGVGVLVSILAVRGVAGMGLRLPAVVQLAAIVVNALTGLLLLGAMTLRISRQSPELFVEHDVWQAVRFLHEHAPERTVVLAEPATSMCVLASTPLRVVFGHPAETPNSAAARRAVEGFFDRGTTLDESLMDRVGYILVQPHHDERPACRIPKDFGIAFQTNGVQVYAHRPRYQTADSKR
;
A
#
# COMPACT_ATOMS: atom_id res chain seq x y z
N MET A 1 -59.28 38.21 6.60
CA MET A 1 -59.10 36.78 6.27
C MET A 1 -57.73 36.62 5.64
N SER A 2 -56.76 36.26 6.44
CA SER A 2 -55.40 35.96 5.97
C SER A 2 -55.26 34.48 5.68
N PRO A 3 -54.62 34.04 4.58
CA PRO A 3 -54.42 32.62 4.33
C PRO A 3 -53.26 32.10 5.16
N GLU A 4 -53.52 31.09 5.97
CA GLU A 4 -52.57 30.27 6.70
C GLU A 4 -51.54 29.66 5.73
N ARG A 5 -50.25 29.97 5.94
CA ARG A 5 -49.15 29.25 5.30
C ARG A 5 -49.03 27.87 5.96
N ASN A 6 -49.43 26.88 5.24
CA ASN A 6 -49.27 25.47 5.57
C ASN A 6 -47.77 25.11 5.52
N SER A 7 -47.10 25.14 6.69
CA SER A 7 -45.74 24.65 6.88
C SER A 7 -45.81 23.13 6.91
N GLY A 8 -45.58 22.51 5.74
CA GLY A 8 -45.40 21.06 5.64
C GLY A 8 -44.22 20.61 6.53
N PRO A 9 -44.30 19.40 7.12
CA PRO A 9 -43.29 18.92 8.08
C PRO A 9 -41.92 18.87 7.43
N GLN A 10 -40.98 19.62 8.00
CA GLN A 10 -39.55 19.44 7.77
C GLN A 10 -39.24 17.97 8.12
N ARG A 11 -38.95 17.17 7.11
CA ARG A 11 -38.42 15.83 7.32
C ARG A 11 -37.08 16.00 8.02
N GLU A 12 -37.07 15.78 9.32
CA GLU A 12 -35.90 15.54 10.12
C GLU A 12 -34.99 14.54 9.38
N HIS A 13 -33.75 14.91 9.18
CA HIS A 13 -32.73 13.98 8.74
C HIS A 13 -32.53 12.95 9.86
N ALA A 14 -33.38 11.93 9.88
CA ALA A 14 -33.07 10.72 10.60
C ALA A 14 -31.69 10.25 10.14
N ALA A 15 -30.79 10.07 11.07
CA ALA A 15 -29.57 9.27 10.91
C ALA A 15 -30.04 7.84 10.59
N GLY A 16 -30.51 7.66 9.35
CA GLY A 16 -31.06 6.42 8.86
C GLY A 16 -29.97 5.38 8.76
N ILE A 17 -30.23 4.25 9.36
CA ILE A 17 -29.55 2.96 9.20
C ILE A 17 -29.09 2.87 7.74
N GLU A 18 -27.75 2.77 7.54
CA GLU A 18 -27.19 2.65 6.20
C GLU A 18 -27.88 1.50 5.45
N PRO A 19 -28.24 1.69 4.16
CA PRO A 19 -28.95 0.63 3.45
C PRO A 19 -28.11 -0.63 3.46
N ALA A 20 -28.65 -1.73 3.93
CA ALA A 20 -27.99 -3.03 4.08
C ALA A 20 -27.10 -3.42 2.86
N GLY A 21 -27.51 -3.03 1.65
CA GLY A 21 -26.74 -3.26 0.44
C GLY A 21 -25.39 -2.53 0.34
N THR A 22 -25.21 -1.37 1.01
CA THR A 22 -23.90 -0.68 1.02
C THR A 22 -22.92 -1.39 1.95
N VAL A 23 -23.39 -1.78 3.13
CA VAL A 23 -22.61 -2.55 4.09
C VAL A 23 -22.22 -3.91 3.49
N ALA A 24 -23.18 -4.60 2.88
CA ALA A 24 -22.91 -5.87 2.19
C ALA A 24 -21.86 -5.72 1.09
N GLY A 25 -21.95 -4.66 0.27
CA GLY A 25 -20.93 -4.36 -0.75
C GLY A 25 -19.55 -4.09 -0.16
N ALA A 26 -19.46 -3.33 0.93
CA ALA A 26 -18.20 -3.08 1.62
C ALA A 26 -17.59 -4.36 2.20
N LEU A 27 -18.40 -5.19 2.85
CA LEU A 27 -17.96 -6.49 3.38
C LEU A 27 -17.49 -7.41 2.24
N LEU A 28 -18.24 -7.46 1.12
CA LEU A 28 -17.84 -8.25 -0.05
C LEU A 28 -16.46 -7.83 -0.58
N ILE A 29 -16.17 -6.54 -0.66
CA ILE A 29 -14.87 -6.01 -1.10
C ILE A 29 -13.76 -6.45 -0.13
N LEU A 30 -13.99 -6.32 1.18
CA LEU A 30 -13.02 -6.71 2.20
C LEU A 30 -12.73 -8.22 2.18
N PHE A 31 -13.77 -9.04 2.12
CA PHE A 31 -13.62 -10.50 2.05
C PHE A 31 -12.98 -10.93 0.73
N ALA A 32 -13.34 -10.30 -0.41
CA ALA A 32 -12.70 -10.57 -1.69
C ALA A 32 -11.18 -10.33 -1.63
N ALA A 33 -10.74 -9.25 -0.98
CA ALA A 33 -9.32 -8.96 -0.79
C ALA A 33 -8.60 -9.98 0.11
N LEU A 34 -9.32 -10.71 0.97
CA LEU A 34 -8.76 -11.77 1.83
C LEU A 34 -8.74 -13.15 1.17
N ILE A 35 -9.51 -13.37 0.09
CA ILE A 35 -9.60 -14.69 -0.56
C ILE A 35 -8.23 -15.33 -0.82
N PRO A 36 -7.24 -14.64 -1.43
CA PRO A 36 -5.94 -15.24 -1.69
C PRO A 36 -5.25 -15.75 -0.41
N TYR A 37 -5.29 -14.96 0.66
CA TYR A 37 -4.72 -15.37 1.94
C TYR A 37 -5.44 -16.57 2.55
N LEU A 38 -6.77 -16.55 2.57
CA LEU A 38 -7.56 -17.67 3.09
C LEU A 38 -7.31 -18.96 2.28
N CYS A 39 -7.23 -18.83 0.94
CA CYS A 39 -6.86 -19.96 0.09
C CYS A 39 -5.46 -20.49 0.41
N ALA A 40 -4.49 -19.60 0.70
CA ALA A 40 -3.15 -20.03 1.09
C ALA A 40 -3.16 -20.74 2.44
N VAL A 41 -3.82 -20.19 3.46
CA VAL A 41 -3.85 -20.78 4.81
C VAL A 41 -4.54 -22.13 4.83
N PHE A 42 -5.69 -22.25 4.16
CA PHE A 42 -6.49 -23.49 4.19
C PHE A 42 -6.10 -24.49 3.10
N GLY A 43 -5.45 -24.03 2.03
CA GLY A 43 -5.06 -24.88 0.89
C GLY A 43 -3.60 -25.33 0.91
N THR A 44 -2.78 -24.93 1.89
CA THR A 44 -1.38 -25.34 1.99
C THR A 44 -1.28 -26.80 2.42
N PRO A 45 -0.67 -27.70 1.61
CA PRO A 45 -0.46 -29.09 1.99
C PRO A 45 0.63 -29.20 3.07
N ALA A 46 0.66 -30.34 3.76
CA ALA A 46 1.67 -30.61 4.79
C ALA A 46 3.13 -30.62 4.26
N SER A 47 3.31 -30.83 2.96
CA SER A 47 4.62 -30.83 2.30
C SER A 47 5.18 -29.43 2.00
N ALA A 48 4.37 -28.37 2.16
CA ALA A 48 4.76 -27.00 1.87
C ALA A 48 4.46 -26.07 3.04
N HIS A 49 5.10 -24.90 3.03
CA HIS A 49 4.85 -23.82 3.97
C HIS A 49 4.59 -22.50 3.23
N PHE A 50 3.47 -21.85 3.55
CA PHE A 50 3.14 -20.50 3.08
C PHE A 50 3.76 -19.48 4.00
N TRP A 51 4.69 -18.65 3.50
CA TRP A 51 5.42 -17.69 4.33
C TRP A 51 4.74 -16.31 4.48
N GLY A 52 3.59 -16.10 3.84
CA GLY A 52 2.77 -14.90 4.05
C GLY A 52 2.70 -13.91 2.88
N GLY A 53 3.46 -14.09 1.81
CA GLY A 53 3.40 -13.22 0.62
C GLY A 53 2.20 -13.53 -0.28
N THR A 54 1.72 -12.51 -1.02
CA THR A 54 0.66 -12.68 -2.01
C THR A 54 1.04 -12.05 -3.36
N CYS A 55 0.23 -11.14 -3.91
CA CYS A 55 0.49 -10.51 -5.21
C CYS A 55 1.78 -9.70 -5.23
N PHE A 56 1.98 -8.92 -4.17
CA PHE A 56 3.12 -8.03 -4.01
C PHE A 56 4.13 -8.66 -3.04
N TYR A 57 4.46 -9.92 -3.26
CA TYR A 57 5.23 -10.73 -2.31
C TYR A 57 6.60 -10.13 -1.93
N TYR A 58 7.22 -9.35 -2.79
CA TYR A 58 8.43 -8.61 -2.42
C TYR A 58 8.16 -7.54 -1.36
N ASP A 59 7.09 -6.75 -1.55
CA ASP A 59 6.67 -5.75 -0.57
C ASP A 59 6.17 -6.45 0.72
N ASP A 60 5.34 -7.50 0.58
CA ASP A 60 4.83 -8.26 1.72
C ASP A 60 5.99 -8.83 2.58
N GLY A 61 7.00 -9.46 1.96
CA GLY A 61 8.14 -10.01 2.67
C GLY A 61 8.99 -8.94 3.37
N LEU A 62 9.20 -7.79 2.72
CA LEU A 62 9.85 -6.65 3.36
C LEU A 62 9.05 -6.16 4.58
N LEU A 63 7.75 -5.94 4.44
CA LEU A 63 6.90 -5.42 5.51
C LEU A 63 6.79 -6.40 6.69
N LEU A 64 6.75 -7.71 6.42
CA LEU A 64 6.84 -8.74 7.45
C LEU A 64 8.20 -8.73 8.16
N SER A 65 9.32 -8.51 7.43
CA SER A 65 10.64 -8.36 8.06
C SER A 65 10.71 -7.14 8.98
N VAL A 66 10.08 -6.03 8.61
CA VAL A 66 9.96 -4.84 9.47
C VAL A 66 9.14 -5.14 10.74
N MET A 67 8.05 -5.93 10.61
CA MET A 67 7.30 -6.38 11.79
C MET A 67 8.15 -7.26 12.70
N ARG A 68 8.99 -8.16 12.13
CA ARG A 68 9.95 -8.96 12.90
C ARG A 68 10.97 -8.08 13.64
N GLU A 69 11.46 -7.01 12.99
CA GLU A 69 12.35 -6.02 13.62
C GLU A 69 11.65 -5.32 14.81
N GLY A 70 10.36 -4.97 14.66
CA GLY A 70 9.52 -4.46 15.76
C GLY A 70 9.33 -5.45 16.90
N MET A 71 9.18 -6.76 16.61
CA MET A 71 9.12 -7.80 17.64
C MET A 71 10.39 -7.90 18.48
N GLN A 72 11.54 -7.51 17.94
CA GLN A 72 12.82 -7.44 18.65
C GLN A 72 12.99 -6.18 19.51
N GLY A 73 12.00 -5.31 19.53
CA GLY A 73 12.05 -4.07 20.30
C GLY A 73 12.59 -2.86 19.55
N HIS A 74 12.91 -2.99 18.26
CA HIS A 74 13.42 -1.88 17.47
C HIS A 74 12.32 -0.88 17.07
N TRP A 75 12.64 0.42 17.12
CA TRP A 75 11.80 1.53 16.67
C TRP A 75 12.33 2.23 15.41
N LEU A 76 13.51 1.84 14.95
CA LEU A 76 14.15 2.34 13.73
C LEU A 76 14.38 1.17 12.79
N HIS A 77 13.90 1.29 11.55
CA HIS A 77 14.10 0.29 10.52
C HIS A 77 15.53 0.32 9.97
N SER A 78 16.12 -0.83 9.80
CA SER A 78 17.40 -1.01 9.09
C SER A 78 17.20 -1.99 7.95
N PRO A 79 17.42 -1.58 6.68
CA PRO A 79 17.19 -2.46 5.54
C PRO A 79 17.88 -3.82 5.70
N PRO A 80 17.18 -4.96 5.54
CA PRO A 80 17.69 -6.28 5.90
C PRO A 80 18.53 -6.92 4.79
N TYR A 81 19.43 -6.12 4.18
CA TYR A 81 20.27 -6.58 3.07
C TYR A 81 21.75 -6.47 3.41
N ALA A 82 22.55 -7.43 2.92
CA ALA A 82 24.01 -7.46 3.15
C ALA A 82 24.72 -6.18 2.70
N GLY A 83 24.25 -5.58 1.58
CA GLY A 83 24.80 -4.33 1.04
C GLY A 83 24.35 -3.06 1.77
N ALA A 84 23.33 -3.14 2.63
CA ALA A 84 22.78 -1.98 3.35
C ALA A 84 23.55 -1.73 4.66
N GLN A 85 24.51 -0.83 4.61
CA GLN A 85 25.31 -0.43 5.78
C GLN A 85 24.95 0.98 6.21
N GLY A 86 24.60 1.15 7.48
CA GLY A 86 24.26 2.45 8.05
C GLY A 86 23.33 2.33 9.25
N PRO A 87 23.08 3.44 9.94
CA PRO A 87 22.13 3.47 11.05
C PRO A 87 20.71 3.22 10.58
N GLY A 88 19.89 2.68 11.47
CA GLY A 88 18.43 2.59 11.26
C GLY A 88 17.80 3.98 11.19
N ALA A 89 16.65 4.08 10.55
CA ALA A 89 15.91 5.31 10.38
C ALA A 89 14.41 5.11 10.61
N LEU A 90 13.67 6.20 10.82
CA LEU A 90 12.24 6.14 11.03
C LEU A 90 11.49 5.93 9.69
N PHE A 91 11.61 4.70 9.18
CA PHE A 91 10.85 4.20 8.04
C PHE A 91 9.89 3.11 8.51
N TYR A 92 8.75 3.00 7.86
CA TYR A 92 7.72 1.99 8.14
C TYR A 92 7.25 1.90 9.62
N PRO A 93 7.10 3.02 10.36
CA PRO A 93 6.82 2.98 11.81
C PRO A 93 5.55 2.22 12.16
N GLY A 94 4.54 2.21 11.28
CA GLY A 94 3.31 1.43 11.47
C GLY A 94 3.57 -0.08 11.53
N TYR A 95 4.52 -0.60 10.76
CA TYR A 95 4.87 -2.03 10.78
C TYR A 95 5.75 -2.40 11.97
N LEU A 96 6.67 -1.51 12.38
CA LEU A 96 7.38 -1.68 13.64
C LEU A 96 6.39 -1.75 14.82
N LEU A 97 5.40 -0.86 14.84
CA LEU A 97 4.33 -0.88 15.86
C LEU A 97 3.51 -2.18 15.81
N LEU A 98 3.15 -2.67 14.62
CA LEU A 98 2.48 -3.96 14.47
C LEU A 98 3.36 -5.11 14.97
N GLY A 99 4.67 -5.03 14.79
CA GLY A 99 5.61 -5.98 15.37
C GLY A 99 5.61 -5.99 16.89
N HIS A 100 5.66 -4.82 17.53
CA HIS A 100 5.49 -4.73 18.99
C HIS A 100 4.12 -5.27 19.44
N LEU A 101 3.05 -5.00 18.67
CA LEU A 101 1.72 -5.54 18.97
C LEU A 101 1.72 -7.07 18.89
N CYS A 102 2.40 -7.69 17.92
CA CYS A 102 2.54 -9.15 17.80
C CYS A 102 3.07 -9.76 19.12
N VAL A 103 4.07 -9.13 19.74
CA VAL A 103 4.62 -9.59 21.04
C VAL A 103 3.57 -9.50 22.13
N TRP A 104 2.82 -8.39 22.21
CA TRP A 104 1.80 -8.20 23.25
C TRP A 104 0.63 -9.19 23.15
N VAL A 105 0.23 -9.52 21.93
CA VAL A 105 -0.89 -10.45 21.70
C VAL A 105 -0.42 -11.90 21.48
N ALA A 106 0.88 -12.17 21.54
CA ALA A 106 1.51 -13.48 21.30
C ALA A 106 1.08 -14.14 19.97
N LEU A 107 1.01 -13.34 18.88
CA LEU A 107 0.65 -13.79 17.56
C LEU A 107 1.82 -13.64 16.56
N ASP A 108 1.85 -14.52 15.55
CA ASP A 108 2.78 -14.40 14.44
C ASP A 108 2.47 -13.16 13.57
N PRO A 109 3.48 -12.49 12.95
CA PRO A 109 3.28 -11.34 12.09
C PRO A 109 2.30 -11.56 10.94
N VAL A 110 2.27 -12.73 10.31
CA VAL A 110 1.44 -12.98 9.12
C VAL A 110 -0.06 -12.76 9.38
N PRO A 111 -0.71 -13.42 10.37
CA PRO A 111 -2.12 -13.16 10.65
C PRO A 111 -2.38 -11.71 11.11
N VAL A 112 -1.47 -11.08 11.86
CA VAL A 112 -1.61 -9.69 12.30
C VAL A 112 -1.53 -8.74 11.10
N PHE A 113 -0.65 -9.00 10.12
CA PHE A 113 -0.54 -8.23 8.88
C PHE A 113 -1.85 -8.26 8.07
N TYR A 114 -2.48 -9.43 7.91
CA TYR A 114 -3.74 -9.56 7.18
C TYR A 114 -4.92 -8.99 7.96
N LEU A 115 -4.93 -9.10 9.27
CA LEU A 115 -5.92 -8.43 10.13
C LEU A 115 -5.79 -6.89 10.01
N ALA A 116 -4.57 -6.36 10.04
CA ALA A 116 -4.32 -4.93 9.83
C ALA A 116 -4.79 -4.48 8.44
N ARG A 117 -4.57 -5.30 7.39
CA ARG A 117 -5.07 -5.05 6.03
C ARG A 117 -6.61 -4.96 6.01
N PHE A 118 -7.29 -5.87 6.67
CA PHE A 118 -8.75 -5.86 6.80
C PHE A 118 -9.25 -4.62 7.54
N VAL A 119 -8.68 -4.30 8.69
CA VAL A 119 -9.06 -3.14 9.51
C VAL A 119 -8.81 -1.82 8.78
N CYS A 120 -7.64 -1.64 8.18
CA CYS A 120 -7.32 -0.44 7.41
C CYS A 120 -8.23 -0.30 6.17
N GLY A 121 -8.56 -1.41 5.51
CA GLY A 121 -9.53 -1.45 4.42
C GLY A 121 -10.93 -1.03 4.87
N ALA A 122 -11.39 -1.51 6.03
CA ALA A 122 -12.68 -1.11 6.60
C ALA A 122 -12.72 0.39 6.95
N ILE A 123 -11.64 0.93 7.53
CA ILE A 123 -11.49 2.36 7.79
C ILE A 123 -11.55 3.16 6.48
N LEU A 124 -10.88 2.69 5.43
CA LEU A 124 -10.92 3.33 4.12
C LEU A 124 -12.34 3.35 3.54
N LEU A 125 -13.03 2.22 3.52
CA LEU A 125 -14.38 2.14 2.97
C LEU A 125 -15.39 3.00 3.76
N ALA A 126 -15.27 3.04 5.09
CA ALA A 126 -16.08 3.92 5.92
C ALA A 126 -15.79 5.41 5.63
N SER A 127 -14.51 5.77 5.49
CA SER A 127 -14.07 7.12 5.13
C SER A 127 -14.59 7.55 3.76
N LEU A 128 -14.53 6.65 2.77
CA LEU A 128 -15.07 6.87 1.43
C LEU A 128 -16.57 7.10 1.45
N TRP A 129 -17.31 6.25 2.15
CA TRP A 129 -18.76 6.42 2.29
C TRP A 129 -19.13 7.77 2.89
N HIS A 130 -18.44 8.17 3.95
CA HIS A 130 -18.63 9.47 4.59
C HIS A 130 -18.35 10.63 3.63
N PHE A 131 -17.19 10.59 2.95
CA PHE A 131 -16.72 11.64 2.05
C PHE A 131 -17.60 11.78 0.80
N ILE A 132 -17.97 10.67 0.17
CA ILE A 132 -18.83 10.64 -1.02
C ILE A 132 -20.22 11.23 -0.72
N GLY A 133 -20.72 11.01 0.51
CA GLY A 133 -21.99 11.60 0.98
C GLY A 133 -22.05 13.14 0.90
N ARG A 134 -20.90 13.81 0.87
CA ARG A 134 -20.78 15.26 0.67
C ARG A 134 -21.26 15.73 -0.71
N PHE A 135 -21.18 14.87 -1.72
CA PHE A 135 -21.39 15.24 -3.12
C PHE A 135 -22.75 14.87 -3.66
N PHE A 136 -23.47 13.98 -3.01
CA PHE A 136 -24.74 13.44 -3.48
C PHE A 136 -25.86 13.57 -2.45
N ARG A 137 -27.00 14.09 -2.88
CA ARG A 137 -28.23 14.12 -2.06
C ARG A 137 -29.07 12.84 -2.19
N ARG A 138 -28.98 12.16 -3.36
CA ARG A 138 -29.68 10.91 -3.63
C ARG A 138 -28.84 9.73 -3.11
N SER A 139 -29.48 8.83 -2.40
CA SER A 139 -28.83 7.63 -1.87
C SER A 139 -28.35 6.69 -2.99
N GLU A 140 -29.06 6.65 -4.12
CA GLU A 140 -28.69 5.84 -5.29
C GLU A 140 -27.39 6.31 -5.92
N ASP A 141 -27.25 7.62 -6.20
CA ASP A 141 -26.03 8.21 -6.77
C ASP A 141 -24.83 8.05 -5.80
N ARG A 142 -25.09 8.21 -4.49
CA ARG A 142 -24.07 7.99 -3.45
C ARG A 142 -23.59 6.55 -3.46
N ARG A 143 -24.51 5.55 -3.50
CA ARG A 143 -24.15 4.12 -3.55
C ARG A 143 -23.41 3.78 -4.83
N PHE A 144 -23.91 4.23 -5.97
CA PHE A 144 -23.25 3.98 -7.26
C PHE A 144 -21.83 4.56 -7.27
N SER A 145 -21.65 5.81 -6.82
CA SER A 145 -20.34 6.43 -6.72
C SER A 145 -19.41 5.69 -5.74
N PHE A 146 -19.93 5.24 -4.60
CA PHE A 146 -19.17 4.48 -3.62
C PHE A 146 -18.70 3.13 -4.17
N LEU A 147 -19.60 2.35 -4.76
CA LEU A 147 -19.24 1.05 -5.33
C LEU A 147 -18.28 1.22 -6.52
N LEU A 148 -18.54 2.17 -7.42
CA LEU A 148 -17.67 2.45 -8.56
C LEU A 148 -16.25 2.85 -8.12
N ALA A 149 -16.13 3.69 -7.08
CA ALA A 149 -14.84 4.10 -6.51
C ALA A 149 -14.13 2.95 -5.79
N SER A 150 -14.87 2.19 -4.98
CA SER A 150 -14.30 1.16 -4.11
C SER A 150 -13.87 -0.11 -4.85
N THR A 151 -14.51 -0.43 -5.98
CA THR A 151 -14.17 -1.60 -6.82
C THR A 151 -13.38 -1.24 -8.05
N GLY A 152 -13.22 0.06 -8.36
CA GLY A 152 -12.56 0.56 -9.56
C GLY A 152 -11.13 0.06 -9.69
N CYS A 153 -10.77 -0.36 -10.91
CA CYS A 153 -9.44 -0.86 -11.25
C CYS A 153 -9.03 -0.54 -12.70
N GLY A 154 -9.77 0.36 -13.36
CA GLY A 154 -9.50 0.72 -14.75
C GLY A 154 -9.81 -0.36 -15.78
N LEU A 155 -9.28 -0.18 -17.00
CA LEU A 155 -9.46 -1.08 -18.14
C LEU A 155 -8.23 -1.96 -18.42
N GLY A 156 -7.36 -2.17 -17.43
CA GLY A 156 -6.16 -3.00 -17.58
C GLY A 156 -6.46 -4.41 -18.08
N TRP A 157 -7.64 -4.94 -17.79
CA TRP A 157 -8.10 -6.24 -18.29
C TRP A 157 -8.14 -6.32 -19.82
N ALA A 158 -8.55 -5.26 -20.50
CA ALA A 158 -8.60 -5.23 -21.97
C ALA A 158 -7.20 -5.24 -22.58
N TRP A 159 -6.23 -4.65 -21.89
CA TRP A 159 -4.83 -4.61 -22.33
C TRP A 159 -4.06 -5.89 -21.96
N LEU A 160 -4.45 -6.56 -20.89
CA LEU A 160 -3.90 -7.87 -20.48
C LEU A 160 -3.98 -8.90 -21.61
N MET A 161 -5.05 -8.83 -22.40
CA MET A 161 -5.27 -9.71 -23.55
C MET A 161 -4.25 -9.51 -24.68
N THR A 162 -3.56 -8.36 -24.72
CA THR A 162 -2.65 -7.99 -25.82
C THR A 162 -1.17 -7.88 -25.41
N SER A 163 -0.85 -7.55 -24.16
CA SER A 163 0.51 -7.20 -23.74
C SER A 163 0.99 -7.82 -22.42
N GLY A 164 0.15 -8.65 -21.77
CA GLY A 164 0.47 -9.26 -20.47
C GLY A 164 0.52 -8.29 -19.29
N PHE A 165 0.96 -8.77 -18.11
CA PHE A 165 0.94 -8.04 -16.82
C PHE A 165 1.95 -6.86 -16.69
N ARG A 166 2.43 -6.28 -17.78
CA ARG A 166 3.40 -5.16 -17.73
C ARG A 166 2.76 -3.78 -17.49
N GLN A 167 1.46 -3.72 -17.20
CA GLN A 167 0.71 -2.47 -17.15
C GLN A 167 0.97 -1.66 -15.88
N VAL A 168 1.01 -0.36 -16.04
CA VAL A 168 1.35 0.61 -15.00
C VAL A 168 0.24 0.73 -13.96
N GLU A 169 -1.03 0.61 -14.35
CA GLU A 169 -2.18 0.64 -13.45
C GLU A 169 -2.16 -0.48 -12.42
N LEU A 170 -1.67 -1.67 -12.79
CA LEU A 170 -1.46 -2.79 -11.86
C LEU A 170 -0.33 -2.53 -10.85
N ARG A 171 0.51 -1.52 -11.12
CA ARG A 171 1.60 -1.08 -10.24
C ARG A 171 1.25 0.18 -9.44
N ALA A 172 0.11 0.81 -9.71
CA ALA A 172 -0.35 2.03 -9.06
C ALA A 172 -1.37 1.71 -7.97
N SER A 173 -0.92 1.04 -6.91
CA SER A 173 -1.76 0.63 -5.78
C SER A 173 -2.47 1.81 -5.10
N GLU A 174 -1.91 3.01 -5.23
CA GLU A 174 -2.42 4.24 -4.65
C GLU A 174 -3.61 4.84 -5.42
N LEU A 175 -3.80 4.45 -6.68
CA LEU A 175 -4.80 5.06 -7.56
C LEU A 175 -6.23 4.71 -7.14
N TYR A 176 -6.47 3.45 -6.79
CA TYR A 176 -7.78 2.93 -6.46
C TYR A 176 -7.86 2.28 -5.08
N PRO A 177 -9.00 2.46 -4.36
CA PRO A 177 -9.19 1.87 -3.03
C PRO A 177 -9.02 0.36 -3.00
N PHE A 178 -9.54 -0.38 -3.98
CA PHE A 178 -9.40 -1.83 -4.03
C PHE A 178 -7.95 -2.29 -4.09
N PHE A 179 -7.14 -1.66 -4.93
CA PHE A 179 -5.72 -1.98 -5.02
C PHE A 179 -4.95 -1.59 -3.76
N SER A 180 -5.30 -0.47 -3.13
CA SER A 180 -4.72 -0.09 -1.84
C SER A 180 -5.03 -1.12 -0.75
N ILE A 181 -6.27 -1.64 -0.68
CA ILE A 181 -6.67 -2.69 0.27
C ILE A 181 -5.95 -4.00 -0.03
N LEU A 182 -5.84 -4.37 -1.32
CA LEU A 182 -5.22 -5.61 -1.76
C LEU A 182 -3.69 -5.61 -1.59
N SER A 183 -3.06 -4.44 -1.73
CA SER A 183 -1.60 -4.31 -1.67
C SER A 183 -1.10 -4.32 -0.22
N SER A 184 -1.45 -3.33 0.58
CA SER A 184 -0.88 -3.23 1.94
C SER A 184 -1.71 -2.36 2.90
N PRO A 185 -1.66 -2.65 4.21
CA PRO A 185 -2.41 -1.89 5.24
C PRO A 185 -2.16 -0.40 5.18
N HIS A 186 -0.89 0.02 5.02
CA HIS A 186 -0.51 1.44 5.08
C HIS A 186 -1.08 2.26 3.91
N LEU A 187 -1.25 1.67 2.72
CA LEU A 187 -1.81 2.38 1.57
C LEU A 187 -3.31 2.65 1.75
N ALA A 188 -4.06 1.65 2.24
CA ALA A 188 -5.46 1.83 2.56
C ALA A 188 -5.65 2.90 3.66
N LEU A 189 -4.84 2.85 4.71
CA LEU A 189 -4.91 3.81 5.81
C LEU A 189 -4.48 5.22 5.37
N ALA A 190 -3.45 5.33 4.52
CA ALA A 190 -3.01 6.61 3.95
C ALA A 190 -4.09 7.25 3.07
N MET A 191 -4.78 6.46 2.24
CA MET A 191 -5.89 6.97 1.42
C MET A 191 -7.07 7.41 2.28
N ALA A 192 -7.41 6.68 3.35
CA ALA A 192 -8.41 7.12 4.32
C ALA A 192 -8.02 8.45 4.98
N ALA A 193 -6.77 8.56 5.43
CA ALA A 193 -6.22 9.78 6.02
C ALA A 193 -6.23 10.96 5.04
N PHE A 194 -5.83 10.73 3.79
CA PHE A 194 -5.90 11.72 2.72
C PHE A 194 -7.32 12.29 2.54
N ILE A 195 -8.32 11.42 2.52
CA ILE A 195 -9.73 11.79 2.38
C ILE A 195 -10.21 12.61 3.59
N TRP A 196 -9.83 12.24 4.81
CA TRP A 196 -10.16 12.99 6.02
C TRP A 196 -9.52 14.37 6.05
N VAL A 197 -8.24 14.48 5.64
CA VAL A 197 -7.57 15.78 5.52
C VAL A 197 -8.27 16.67 4.49
N LEU A 198 -8.65 16.12 3.33
CA LEU A 198 -9.42 16.86 2.31
C LEU A 198 -10.77 17.35 2.83
N ASP A 199 -11.50 16.51 3.58
CA ASP A 199 -12.82 16.87 4.11
C ASP A 199 -12.74 17.99 5.15
N GLU A 200 -11.65 18.07 5.89
CA GLU A 200 -11.40 19.14 6.88
C GLU A 200 -10.84 20.42 6.28
N LEU A 201 -10.00 20.34 5.23
CA LEU A 201 -9.42 21.53 4.59
C LEU A 201 -10.45 22.40 3.92
N VAL A 202 -11.47 21.80 3.29
CA VAL A 202 -12.54 22.52 2.61
C VAL A 202 -13.85 22.33 3.38
N PRO A 203 -14.37 23.37 4.07
CA PRO A 203 -15.58 23.26 4.88
C PRO A 203 -16.80 22.75 4.12
N ARG A 204 -17.66 21.98 4.77
CA ARG A 204 -19.00 21.63 4.27
C ARG A 204 -19.92 22.84 4.36
N GLU A 205 -20.90 22.92 3.47
CA GLU A 205 -21.89 24.04 3.42
C GLU A 205 -22.83 24.07 4.62
N SER A 206 -22.96 23.00 5.38
CA SER A 206 -23.85 22.88 6.53
C SER A 206 -23.16 22.31 7.74
N GLU A 207 -23.39 22.96 8.86
CA GLU A 207 -23.18 22.64 10.26
C GLU A 207 -21.93 23.21 10.96
N PRO A 208 -22.15 24.12 11.91
CA PRO A 208 -21.20 24.36 12.99
C PRO A 208 -21.23 23.17 13.95
N VAL A 209 -20.25 22.27 13.87
CA VAL A 209 -20.08 21.22 14.88
C VAL A 209 -19.62 21.88 16.17
N ALA A 210 -20.46 21.83 17.21
CA ALA A 210 -20.19 22.41 18.53
C ALA A 210 -19.66 21.36 19.52
N GLY A 211 -18.95 21.81 20.54
CA GLY A 211 -18.57 20.99 21.70
C GLY A 211 -17.64 19.80 21.41
N ARG A 212 -17.97 18.62 21.96
CA ARG A 212 -17.17 17.39 21.90
C ARG A 212 -16.89 16.93 20.46
N GLY A 213 -17.82 17.14 19.53
CA GLY A 213 -17.64 16.80 18.12
C GLY A 213 -16.51 17.59 17.44
N ARG A 214 -16.31 18.87 17.83
CA ARG A 214 -15.19 19.68 17.30
C ARG A 214 -13.84 19.16 17.76
N PHE A 215 -13.73 18.69 18.99
CA PHE A 215 -12.49 18.11 19.51
C PHE A 215 -12.14 16.82 18.75
N VAL A 216 -13.11 15.91 18.59
CA VAL A 216 -12.90 14.65 17.84
C VAL A 216 -12.46 14.91 16.40
N ARG A 217 -13.09 15.85 15.70
CA ARG A 217 -12.68 16.22 14.34
C ARG A 217 -11.26 16.76 14.25
N LYS A 218 -10.85 17.62 15.20
CA LYS A 218 -9.46 18.12 15.27
C LYS A 218 -8.47 16.99 15.55
N ALA A 219 -8.78 16.08 16.47
CA ALA A 219 -7.94 14.92 16.76
C ALA A 219 -7.81 14.00 15.54
N LEU A 220 -8.90 13.71 14.84
CA LEU A 220 -8.88 12.95 13.58
C LEU A 220 -8.06 13.66 12.49
N PHE A 221 -8.16 14.99 12.37
CA PHE A 221 -7.35 15.75 11.41
C PHE A 221 -5.86 15.59 11.72
N VAL A 222 -5.44 15.80 12.99
CA VAL A 222 -4.03 15.65 13.39
C VAL A 222 -3.54 14.22 13.15
N ALA A 223 -4.32 13.21 13.59
CA ALA A 223 -3.98 11.81 13.36
C ALA A 223 -3.85 11.49 11.87
N SER A 224 -4.79 11.98 11.04
CA SER A 224 -4.76 11.76 9.59
C SER A 224 -3.55 12.43 8.92
N VAL A 225 -3.19 13.65 9.36
CA VAL A 225 -1.98 14.32 8.85
C VAL A 225 -0.73 13.52 9.18
N LEU A 226 -0.59 13.02 10.41
CA LEU A 226 0.55 12.20 10.81
C LEU A 226 0.60 10.87 10.05
N ILE A 227 -0.53 10.17 9.95
CA ILE A 227 -0.62 8.91 9.17
C ILE A 227 -0.18 9.16 7.72
N LEU A 228 -0.66 10.25 7.10
CA LEU A 228 -0.31 10.58 5.73
C LEU A 228 1.18 10.92 5.59
N ALA A 229 1.75 11.68 6.53
CA ALA A 229 3.16 12.05 6.55
C ALA A 229 4.09 10.83 6.62
N PHE A 230 3.72 9.82 7.42
CA PHE A 230 4.51 8.60 7.58
C PHE A 230 4.32 7.59 6.45
N SER A 231 3.09 7.46 5.94
CA SER A 231 2.73 6.38 5.02
C SER A 231 2.81 6.79 3.56
N GLN A 232 2.40 8.03 3.23
CA GLN A 232 2.34 8.55 1.86
C GLN A 232 2.60 10.07 1.84
N PRO A 233 3.85 10.52 2.04
CA PRO A 233 4.18 11.95 2.11
C PRO A 233 3.84 12.72 0.83
N PHE A 234 3.80 12.05 -0.31
CA PHE A 234 3.33 12.64 -1.59
C PHE A 234 1.88 13.11 -1.52
N GLY A 235 1.01 12.35 -0.82
CA GLY A 235 -0.36 12.77 -0.55
C GLY A 235 -0.43 14.07 0.27
N SER A 236 0.49 14.30 1.21
CA SER A 236 0.58 15.56 1.97
C SER A 236 0.83 16.76 1.06
N VAL A 237 1.65 16.61 0.02
CA VAL A 237 1.89 17.66 -0.98
C VAL A 237 0.62 17.97 -1.76
N VAL A 238 -0.11 16.94 -2.19
CA VAL A 238 -1.38 17.12 -2.92
C VAL A 238 -2.40 17.87 -2.07
N VAL A 239 -2.64 17.44 -0.82
CA VAL A 239 -3.61 18.12 0.05
C VAL A 239 -3.16 19.53 0.43
N ALA A 240 -1.85 19.79 0.58
CA ALA A 240 -1.32 21.13 0.81
C ALA A 240 -1.60 22.07 -0.39
N GLY A 241 -1.38 21.58 -1.61
CA GLY A 241 -1.71 22.33 -2.84
C GLY A 241 -3.20 22.65 -2.95
N ILE A 242 -4.07 21.68 -2.65
CA ILE A 242 -5.53 21.89 -2.65
C ILE A 242 -5.93 22.91 -1.57
N GLY A 243 -5.37 22.79 -0.35
CA GLY A 243 -5.62 23.72 0.75
C GLY A 243 -5.15 25.15 0.43
N ALA A 244 -4.01 25.29 -0.22
CA ALA A 244 -3.48 26.59 -0.67
C ALA A 244 -4.39 27.23 -1.71
N LEU A 245 -4.84 26.49 -2.72
CA LEU A 245 -5.78 26.99 -3.73
C LEU A 245 -7.13 27.36 -3.09
N TRP A 246 -7.60 26.59 -2.12
CA TRP A 246 -8.82 26.92 -1.39
C TRP A 246 -8.67 28.21 -0.57
N ALA A 247 -7.58 28.36 0.17
CA ALA A 247 -7.30 29.57 0.95
C ALA A 247 -7.15 30.80 0.03
N CYS A 248 -6.45 30.68 -1.09
CA CYS A 248 -6.32 31.72 -2.08
C CYS A 248 -7.69 32.15 -2.65
N ARG A 249 -8.53 31.19 -3.03
CA ARG A 249 -9.89 31.46 -3.49
C ARG A 249 -10.71 32.21 -2.45
N ARG A 250 -10.68 31.79 -1.20
CA ARG A 250 -11.39 32.46 -0.09
C ARG A 250 -10.90 33.89 0.10
N TRP A 251 -9.59 34.09 0.09
CA TRP A 251 -8.99 35.41 0.18
C TRP A 251 -9.45 36.35 -0.95
N LEU A 252 -9.42 35.88 -2.19
CA LEU A 252 -9.86 36.64 -3.35
C LEU A 252 -11.34 37.03 -3.29
N GLN A 253 -12.20 36.14 -2.76
CA GLN A 253 -13.64 36.38 -2.65
C GLN A 253 -14.00 37.29 -1.49
N GLU A 254 -13.42 37.07 -0.31
CA GLU A 254 -13.81 37.77 0.92
C GLU A 254 -12.97 39.04 1.15
N ARG A 255 -11.88 39.18 0.39
CA ARG A 255 -10.89 40.26 0.57
C ARG A 255 -10.35 40.39 2.00
N ARG A 256 -10.44 39.27 2.76
CA ARG A 256 -9.95 39.14 4.14
C ARG A 256 -9.11 37.85 4.24
N LEU A 257 -8.09 37.87 5.09
CA LEU A 257 -7.25 36.70 5.32
C LEU A 257 -8.09 35.55 5.87
N PRO A 258 -8.12 34.40 5.21
CA PRO A 258 -8.86 33.20 5.65
C PRO A 258 -8.10 32.49 6.77
N ARG A 259 -8.13 33.07 7.98
CA ARG A 259 -7.30 32.63 9.13
C ARG A 259 -7.48 31.17 9.47
N THR A 260 -8.70 30.65 9.39
CA THR A 260 -9.01 29.24 9.72
C THR A 260 -8.37 28.27 8.72
N GLU A 261 -8.46 28.57 7.43
CA GLU A 261 -7.89 27.78 6.34
C GLU A 261 -6.35 27.84 6.41
N LEU A 262 -5.79 29.01 6.63
CA LEU A 262 -4.35 29.19 6.81
C LEU A 262 -3.82 28.46 8.06
N ALA A 263 -4.58 28.47 9.17
CA ALA A 263 -4.19 27.73 10.37
C ALA A 263 -4.19 26.21 10.14
N ARG A 264 -5.18 25.67 9.40
CA ARG A 264 -5.20 24.23 9.03
C ARG A 264 -4.06 23.87 8.08
N LEU A 265 -3.77 24.74 7.10
CA LEU A 265 -2.64 24.55 6.19
C LEU A 265 -1.31 24.62 6.94
N ALA A 266 -1.16 25.58 7.85
CA ALA A 266 0.03 25.68 8.70
C ALA A 266 0.19 24.43 9.59
N ALA A 267 -0.89 23.95 10.20
CA ALA A 267 -0.86 22.71 10.99
C ALA A 267 -0.45 21.50 10.13
N LEU A 268 -0.98 21.37 8.92
CA LEU A 268 -0.56 20.34 7.96
C LEU A 268 0.94 20.42 7.70
N VAL A 269 1.46 21.60 7.34
CA VAL A 269 2.88 21.79 7.02
C VAL A 269 3.76 21.51 8.25
N VAL A 270 3.44 22.09 9.41
CA VAL A 270 4.21 21.94 10.66
C VAL A 270 4.28 20.47 11.09
N LEU A 271 3.19 19.72 10.96
CA LEU A 271 3.15 18.31 11.33
C LEU A 271 3.85 17.39 10.33
N THR A 272 3.86 17.74 9.03
CA THR A 272 4.47 16.89 7.99
C THR A 272 5.93 17.21 7.74
N LEU A 273 6.35 18.46 7.86
CA LEU A 273 7.69 18.93 7.48
C LEU A 273 8.84 18.19 8.20
N PRO A 274 8.79 17.92 9.52
CA PRO A 274 9.86 17.20 10.19
C PRO A 274 10.08 15.79 9.61
N PHE A 275 9.00 15.09 9.28
CA PHE A 275 9.07 13.75 8.69
C PHE A 275 9.55 13.79 7.24
N ALA A 276 9.12 14.77 6.46
CA ALA A 276 9.59 14.97 5.11
C ALA A 276 11.11 15.26 5.08
N ILE A 277 11.58 16.15 5.94
CA ILE A 277 13.01 16.45 6.10
C ILE A 277 13.78 15.17 6.50
N HIS A 278 13.27 14.43 7.51
CA HIS A 278 13.89 13.19 7.95
C HIS A 278 13.99 12.17 6.81
N GLN A 279 12.91 11.92 6.08
CA GLN A 279 12.92 10.95 4.98
C GLN A 279 13.85 11.38 3.84
N VAL A 280 13.78 12.64 3.41
CA VAL A 280 14.64 13.17 2.34
C VAL A 280 16.11 13.10 2.76
N SER A 281 16.46 13.53 3.99
CA SER A 281 17.84 13.47 4.49
C SER A 281 18.34 12.04 4.63
N THR A 282 17.50 11.12 5.09
CA THR A 282 17.85 9.71 5.20
C THR A 282 18.15 9.10 3.82
N ILE A 283 17.26 9.30 2.85
CA ILE A 283 17.47 8.78 1.48
C ILE A 283 18.70 9.42 0.83
N ALA A 284 18.96 10.72 1.08
CA ALA A 284 20.08 11.43 0.47
C ALA A 284 21.44 11.06 1.07
N PHE A 285 21.52 10.87 2.39
CA PHE A 285 22.80 10.80 3.11
C PHE A 285 23.07 9.47 3.83
N ASN A 286 22.05 8.61 4.05
CA ASN A 286 22.28 7.33 4.71
C ASN A 286 22.60 6.23 3.69
N PRO A 287 23.81 5.63 3.72
CA PRO A 287 24.21 4.59 2.76
C PRO A 287 23.30 3.35 2.78
N ALA A 288 22.65 3.04 3.92
CA ALA A 288 21.73 1.92 4.04
C ALA A 288 20.53 2.04 3.08
N TYR A 289 20.14 3.28 2.70
CA TYR A 289 19.01 3.59 1.83
C TYR A 289 19.42 3.94 0.39
N LEU A 290 20.65 3.58 -0.02
CA LEU A 290 21.16 3.81 -1.38
C LEU A 290 20.24 3.19 -2.45
N GLY A 291 19.68 2.00 -2.19
CA GLY A 291 18.71 1.35 -3.08
C GLY A 291 17.49 2.23 -3.36
N TRP A 292 16.96 2.88 -2.34
CA TRP A 292 15.85 3.83 -2.48
C TRP A 292 16.18 4.99 -3.41
N ARG A 293 17.36 5.58 -3.27
CA ARG A 293 17.78 6.72 -4.09
C ARG A 293 18.00 6.36 -5.55
N THR A 294 18.54 5.17 -5.83
CA THR A 294 19.04 4.80 -7.16
C THR A 294 18.08 3.90 -7.96
N GLN A 295 17.18 3.18 -7.31
CA GLN A 295 16.40 2.09 -7.92
C GLN A 295 14.88 2.28 -7.83
N VAL A 296 14.38 3.05 -6.85
CA VAL A 296 12.94 3.26 -6.72
C VAL A 296 12.47 4.32 -7.72
N HIS A 297 11.95 3.84 -8.84
CA HIS A 297 11.40 4.68 -9.90
C HIS A 297 9.91 4.38 -10.07
N SER A 298 9.10 5.42 -10.03
CA SER A 298 7.66 5.38 -10.29
C SER A 298 7.35 6.33 -11.46
N PRO A 299 7.66 5.92 -12.71
CA PRO A 299 7.56 6.79 -13.86
C PRO A 299 6.12 7.26 -14.10
N THR A 300 6.00 8.42 -14.69
CA THR A 300 4.72 8.99 -15.13
C THR A 300 4.02 8.05 -16.10
N LEU A 301 2.71 7.99 -16.00
CA LEU A 301 1.86 7.27 -16.95
C LEU A 301 1.93 7.93 -18.32
N THR A 302 2.00 7.13 -19.38
CA THR A 302 1.74 7.64 -20.73
C THR A 302 0.29 8.15 -20.82
N PRO A 303 -0.04 9.07 -21.74
CA PRO A 303 -1.43 9.51 -21.93
C PRO A 303 -2.41 8.35 -22.10
N TRP A 304 -2.03 7.32 -22.85
CA TRP A 304 -2.83 6.09 -23.02
C TRP A 304 -2.92 5.29 -21.72
N GLY A 305 -1.83 5.21 -20.96
CA GLY A 305 -1.83 4.59 -19.64
C GLY A 305 -2.80 5.28 -18.68
N ILE A 306 -2.90 6.61 -18.70
CA ILE A 306 -3.88 7.37 -17.91
C ILE A 306 -5.32 7.02 -18.34
N ILE A 307 -5.60 6.97 -19.64
CA ILE A 307 -6.94 6.61 -20.16
C ILE A 307 -7.32 5.20 -19.73
N ILE A 308 -6.41 4.24 -19.85
CA ILE A 308 -6.63 2.86 -19.44
C ILE A 308 -6.80 2.76 -17.92
N ALA A 309 -5.92 3.42 -17.17
CA ALA A 309 -5.95 3.39 -15.71
C ALA A 309 -7.23 3.99 -15.13
N LEU A 310 -7.76 5.08 -15.71
CA LEU A 310 -8.99 5.73 -15.25
C LEU A 310 -10.27 5.12 -15.85
N GLY A 311 -10.16 4.46 -16.99
CA GLY A 311 -11.16 3.60 -17.57
C GLY A 311 -12.47 4.28 -18.00
N LEU A 312 -13.55 3.51 -18.01
CA LEU A 312 -14.89 3.94 -18.44
C LEU A 312 -15.42 5.19 -17.71
N PRO A 313 -15.15 5.43 -16.43
CA PRO A 313 -15.61 6.64 -15.76
C PRO A 313 -15.06 7.94 -16.32
N LEU A 314 -13.88 7.92 -16.98
CA LEU A 314 -13.15 9.13 -17.39
C LEU A 314 -13.96 10.09 -18.29
N PRO A 315 -14.61 9.66 -19.40
CA PRO A 315 -15.41 10.58 -20.23
C PRO A 315 -16.53 11.28 -19.45
N PHE A 316 -17.22 10.56 -18.60
CA PHE A 316 -18.28 11.10 -17.75
C PHE A 316 -17.72 12.03 -16.66
N ALA A 317 -16.53 11.73 -16.15
CA ALA A 317 -15.84 12.60 -15.19
C ALA A 317 -15.47 13.95 -15.80
N LEU A 318 -15.04 14.00 -17.05
CA LEU A 318 -14.80 15.25 -17.77
C LEU A 318 -16.08 16.10 -17.87
N VAL A 319 -17.22 15.49 -18.23
CA VAL A 319 -18.52 16.16 -18.21
C VAL A 319 -18.88 16.66 -16.80
N GLY A 320 -18.63 15.85 -15.78
CA GLY A 320 -18.83 16.22 -14.38
C GLY A 320 -17.97 17.39 -13.93
N ALA A 321 -16.69 17.43 -14.35
CA ALA A 321 -15.79 18.54 -14.08
C ALA A 321 -16.26 19.86 -14.73
N VAL A 322 -16.65 19.83 -16.00
CA VAL A 322 -17.22 21.01 -16.70
C VAL A 322 -18.48 21.54 -15.99
N LYS A 323 -19.37 20.63 -15.57
CA LYS A 323 -20.58 21.04 -14.85
C LYS A 323 -20.27 21.54 -13.43
N SER A 324 -19.29 20.97 -12.75
CA SER A 324 -18.82 21.47 -11.46
C SER A 324 -18.21 22.87 -11.59
N ALA A 325 -17.42 23.12 -12.63
CA ALA A 325 -16.87 24.45 -12.91
C ALA A 325 -17.96 25.54 -13.13
N ARG A 326 -19.10 25.14 -13.71
CA ARG A 326 -20.24 26.05 -13.90
C ARG A 326 -21.04 26.29 -12.62
N ARG A 327 -21.20 25.27 -11.76
CA ARG A 327 -22.00 25.35 -10.51
C ARG A 327 -21.29 26.12 -9.40
N ARG A 328 -19.97 26.03 -9.31
CA ARG A 328 -19.07 26.81 -8.42
C ARG A 328 -19.36 26.66 -6.91
N ARG A 329 -19.94 25.55 -6.43
CA ARG A 329 -20.14 25.28 -5.01
C ARG A 329 -18.80 24.94 -4.33
N PRO A 330 -18.64 25.07 -3.01
CA PRO A 330 -17.45 24.65 -2.28
C PRO A 330 -17.02 23.22 -2.59
N SER A 331 -17.96 22.28 -2.61
CA SER A 331 -17.70 20.88 -2.97
C SER A 331 -17.24 20.69 -4.43
N ASP A 332 -17.69 21.56 -5.35
CA ASP A 332 -17.24 21.54 -6.76
C ASP A 332 -15.78 21.99 -6.87
N TRP A 333 -15.42 23.04 -6.15
CA TRP A 333 -14.06 23.55 -6.15
C TRP A 333 -13.08 22.55 -5.53
N LEU A 334 -13.47 21.80 -4.50
CA LEU A 334 -12.64 20.75 -3.94
C LEU A 334 -12.25 19.72 -5.02
N LEU A 335 -13.21 19.22 -5.78
CA LEU A 335 -12.96 18.24 -6.84
C LEU A 335 -12.10 18.82 -7.96
N LEU A 336 -12.35 20.08 -8.36
CA LEU A 336 -11.58 20.75 -9.42
C LEU A 336 -10.15 21.04 -9.00
N PHE A 337 -9.93 21.49 -7.76
CA PHE A 337 -8.59 21.72 -7.24
C PHE A 337 -7.83 20.39 -7.10
N TRP A 338 -8.50 19.33 -6.62
CA TRP A 338 -7.88 18.02 -6.59
C TRP A 338 -7.50 17.53 -7.99
N ALA A 339 -8.39 17.64 -8.97
CA ALA A 339 -8.08 17.28 -10.35
C ALA A 339 -6.90 18.09 -10.91
N GLY A 340 -6.90 19.41 -10.70
CA GLY A 340 -5.85 20.28 -11.19
C GLY A 340 -4.48 20.03 -10.55
N ILE A 341 -4.43 19.91 -9.22
CA ILE A 341 -3.19 19.63 -8.48
C ILE A 341 -2.65 18.23 -8.81
N ALA A 342 -3.50 17.21 -8.84
CA ALA A 342 -3.07 15.86 -9.20
C ALA A 342 -2.53 15.82 -10.63
N ALA A 343 -3.25 16.39 -11.60
CA ALA A 343 -2.78 16.47 -12.98
C ALA A 343 -1.44 17.22 -13.11
N LEU A 344 -1.29 18.36 -12.42
CA LEU A 344 -0.05 19.13 -12.41
C LEU A 344 1.12 18.30 -11.85
N LEU A 345 0.95 17.74 -10.65
CA LEU A 345 2.04 17.04 -9.96
C LEU A 345 2.43 15.72 -10.63
N VAL A 346 1.46 14.98 -11.16
CA VAL A 346 1.73 13.74 -11.93
C VAL A 346 2.46 14.04 -13.23
N SER A 347 2.24 15.22 -13.82
CA SER A 347 2.89 15.65 -15.06
C SER A 347 4.32 16.21 -14.87
N LEU A 348 4.78 16.37 -13.62
CA LEU A 348 6.14 16.85 -13.37
C LEU A 348 7.17 15.82 -13.86
N PRO A 349 8.31 16.28 -14.43
CA PRO A 349 9.42 15.40 -14.82
C PRO A 349 10.21 14.91 -13.58
N TYR A 350 9.53 14.25 -12.68
CA TYR A 350 10.08 13.74 -11.43
C TYR A 350 9.97 12.21 -11.41
N TYR A 351 11.02 11.52 -11.02
CA TYR A 351 11.12 10.07 -11.10
C TYR A 351 10.09 9.30 -10.24
N GLN A 352 9.38 9.97 -9.32
CA GLN A 352 8.29 9.42 -8.51
C GLN A 352 6.96 10.18 -8.69
N SER A 353 6.78 10.92 -9.78
CA SER A 353 5.60 11.77 -10.01
C SER A 353 4.27 11.00 -9.95
N ARG A 354 4.26 9.73 -10.31
CA ARG A 354 3.08 8.87 -10.20
C ARG A 354 2.54 8.75 -8.77
N ARG A 355 3.37 8.88 -7.73
CA ARG A 355 2.91 8.79 -6.34
C ARG A 355 2.00 9.95 -5.89
N PHE A 356 1.84 10.98 -6.74
CA PHE A 356 0.86 12.05 -6.52
C PHE A 356 -0.56 11.69 -6.98
N ASP A 357 -0.80 10.50 -7.52
CA ASP A 357 -2.11 10.04 -7.99
C ASP A 357 -3.00 9.44 -6.90
N LEU A 358 -2.60 9.53 -5.62
CA LEU A 358 -3.32 8.95 -4.48
C LEU A 358 -4.81 9.31 -4.50
N GLY A 359 -5.65 8.28 -4.65
CA GLY A 359 -7.11 8.40 -4.64
C GLY A 359 -7.73 9.06 -5.88
N VAL A 360 -6.98 9.30 -6.97
CA VAL A 360 -7.53 9.91 -8.20
C VAL A 360 -8.69 9.08 -8.77
N GLY A 361 -8.68 7.75 -8.61
CA GLY A 361 -9.82 6.90 -8.98
C GLY A 361 -11.11 7.24 -8.24
N VAL A 362 -11.02 7.66 -6.97
CA VAL A 362 -12.16 8.15 -6.18
C VAL A 362 -12.69 9.46 -6.77
N LEU A 363 -11.80 10.41 -7.05
CA LEU A 363 -12.13 11.68 -7.68
C LEU A 363 -12.87 11.47 -9.00
N VAL A 364 -12.32 10.62 -9.86
CA VAL A 364 -12.89 10.32 -11.20
C VAL A 364 -14.27 9.66 -11.06
N SER A 365 -14.43 8.74 -10.13
CA SER A 365 -15.73 8.08 -9.86
C SER A 365 -16.80 9.08 -9.39
N ILE A 366 -16.46 9.99 -8.46
CA ILE A 366 -17.39 11.05 -8.01
C ILE A 366 -17.78 11.97 -9.17
N LEU A 367 -16.79 12.44 -9.93
CA LEU A 367 -17.05 13.32 -11.09
C LEU A 367 -17.86 12.62 -12.17
N ALA A 368 -17.61 11.33 -12.43
CA ALA A 368 -18.35 10.56 -13.43
C ALA A 368 -19.84 10.46 -13.09
N VAL A 369 -20.17 10.08 -11.85
CA VAL A 369 -21.58 9.98 -11.43
C VAL A 369 -22.26 11.37 -11.44
N ARG A 370 -21.54 12.42 -11.07
CA ARG A 370 -22.03 13.81 -11.21
C ARG A 370 -22.22 14.22 -12.68
N GLY A 371 -21.36 13.73 -13.57
CA GLY A 371 -21.49 13.96 -15.01
C GLY A 371 -22.77 13.34 -15.56
N VAL A 372 -23.02 12.08 -15.26
CA VAL A 372 -24.23 11.33 -15.62
C VAL A 372 -25.49 12.04 -15.08
N ALA A 373 -25.53 12.28 -13.77
CA ALA A 373 -26.65 12.99 -13.14
C ALA A 373 -26.85 14.40 -13.72
N GLY A 374 -25.77 15.07 -14.04
CA GLY A 374 -25.79 16.39 -14.66
C GLY A 374 -26.30 16.40 -16.10
N MET A 375 -26.21 15.30 -16.86
CA MET A 375 -26.83 15.16 -18.18
C MET A 375 -28.35 14.87 -18.10
N GLY A 376 -28.89 14.76 -16.88
CA GLY A 376 -30.30 14.36 -16.67
C GLY A 376 -30.53 12.86 -16.84
N LEU A 377 -29.45 12.09 -17.02
CA LEU A 377 -29.57 10.64 -17.21
C LEU A 377 -29.78 9.95 -15.86
N ARG A 378 -30.72 9.00 -15.85
CA ARG A 378 -30.93 8.07 -14.75
C ARG A 378 -30.58 6.68 -15.27
N LEU A 379 -29.41 6.20 -14.86
CA LEU A 379 -28.99 4.87 -15.27
C LEU A 379 -29.82 3.81 -14.54
N PRO A 380 -30.45 2.87 -15.25
CA PRO A 380 -31.05 1.69 -14.63
C PRO A 380 -30.04 0.92 -13.78
N ALA A 381 -30.51 0.23 -12.74
CA ALA A 381 -29.65 -0.54 -11.83
C ALA A 381 -28.75 -1.55 -12.57
N VAL A 382 -29.26 -2.16 -13.64
CA VAL A 382 -28.48 -3.10 -14.48
C VAL A 382 -27.30 -2.40 -15.16
N VAL A 383 -27.49 -1.17 -15.67
CA VAL A 383 -26.42 -0.40 -16.31
C VAL A 383 -25.37 0.05 -15.27
N GLN A 384 -25.82 0.46 -14.06
CA GLN A 384 -24.93 0.78 -12.96
C GLN A 384 -24.08 -0.45 -12.56
N LEU A 385 -24.73 -1.61 -12.42
CA LEU A 385 -24.05 -2.87 -12.10
C LEU A 385 -23.06 -3.25 -13.19
N ALA A 386 -23.43 -3.18 -14.46
CA ALA A 386 -22.54 -3.46 -15.58
C ALA A 386 -21.31 -2.53 -15.57
N ALA A 387 -21.51 -1.23 -15.31
CA ALA A 387 -20.40 -0.28 -15.21
C ALA A 387 -19.46 -0.61 -14.04
N ILE A 388 -20.00 -0.99 -12.87
CA ILE A 388 -19.21 -1.44 -11.72
C ILE A 388 -18.41 -2.70 -12.08
N VAL A 389 -19.05 -3.72 -12.64
CA VAL A 389 -18.40 -5.00 -12.99
C VAL A 389 -17.27 -4.79 -14.01
N VAL A 390 -17.52 -4.05 -15.08
CA VAL A 390 -16.52 -3.78 -16.12
C VAL A 390 -15.33 -3.01 -15.55
N ASN A 391 -15.58 -2.04 -14.66
CA ASN A 391 -14.53 -1.26 -14.01
C ASN A 391 -13.77 -2.06 -12.93
N ALA A 392 -14.38 -3.09 -12.35
CA ALA A 392 -13.77 -3.99 -11.37
C ALA A 392 -13.03 -5.17 -12.00
N LEU A 393 -13.21 -5.43 -13.30
CA LEU A 393 -12.77 -6.67 -13.94
C LEU A 393 -11.25 -6.88 -13.86
N THR A 394 -10.45 -5.81 -13.94
CA THR A 394 -8.99 -5.91 -13.74
C THR A 394 -8.65 -6.45 -12.34
N GLY A 395 -9.32 -5.96 -11.31
CA GLY A 395 -9.13 -6.44 -9.92
C GLY A 395 -9.57 -7.88 -9.74
N LEU A 396 -10.69 -8.27 -10.34
CA LEU A 396 -11.18 -9.66 -10.31
C LEU A 396 -10.22 -10.63 -11.00
N LEU A 397 -9.68 -10.25 -12.16
CA LEU A 397 -8.67 -11.05 -12.86
C LEU A 397 -7.37 -11.16 -12.05
N LEU A 398 -6.97 -10.09 -11.39
CA LEU A 398 -5.81 -10.11 -10.50
C LEU A 398 -6.04 -11.06 -9.32
N LEU A 399 -7.22 -11.00 -8.66
CA LEU A 399 -7.57 -11.95 -7.60
C LEU A 399 -7.55 -13.40 -8.09
N GLY A 400 -8.12 -13.65 -9.27
CA GLY A 400 -8.09 -14.97 -9.91
C GLY A 400 -6.67 -15.47 -10.18
N ALA A 401 -5.81 -14.61 -10.72
CA ALA A 401 -4.41 -14.94 -10.98
C ALA A 401 -3.63 -15.22 -9.69
N MET A 402 -3.87 -14.45 -8.62
CA MET A 402 -3.27 -14.69 -7.30
C MET A 402 -3.72 -16.03 -6.72
N THR A 403 -5.03 -16.29 -6.74
CA THR A 403 -5.59 -17.56 -6.25
C THR A 403 -5.04 -18.75 -7.04
N LEU A 404 -4.86 -18.59 -8.35
CA LEU A 404 -4.26 -19.62 -9.21
C LEU A 404 -2.78 -19.86 -8.86
N ARG A 405 -1.99 -18.81 -8.60
CA ARG A 405 -0.59 -18.96 -8.15
C ARG A 405 -0.50 -19.68 -6.82
N ILE A 406 -1.42 -19.39 -5.90
CA ILE A 406 -1.51 -20.04 -4.60
C ILE A 406 -1.88 -21.52 -4.78
N SER A 407 -2.90 -21.83 -5.59
CA SER A 407 -3.30 -23.23 -5.81
C SER A 407 -2.23 -24.07 -6.52
N ARG A 408 -1.35 -23.42 -7.29
CA ARG A 408 -0.18 -24.06 -7.93
C ARG A 408 1.07 -24.07 -7.04
N GLN A 409 0.97 -23.58 -5.81
CA GLN A 409 2.08 -23.51 -4.85
C GLN A 409 3.34 -22.85 -5.45
N SER A 410 3.15 -21.67 -6.06
CA SER A 410 4.23 -20.91 -6.70
C SER A 410 5.45 -20.78 -5.76
N PRO A 411 6.68 -21.09 -6.21
CA PRO A 411 7.89 -21.09 -5.36
C PRO A 411 8.20 -19.74 -4.72
N GLU A 412 7.66 -18.65 -5.25
CA GLU A 412 7.80 -17.32 -4.64
C GLU A 412 6.92 -17.12 -3.40
N LEU A 413 5.89 -17.96 -3.21
CA LEU A 413 4.91 -17.85 -2.12
C LEU A 413 5.02 -19.00 -1.13
N PHE A 414 5.51 -20.14 -1.58
CA PHE A 414 5.62 -21.37 -0.80
C PHE A 414 7.06 -21.88 -0.81
N VAL A 415 7.46 -22.46 0.29
CA VAL A 415 8.70 -23.24 0.38
C VAL A 415 8.37 -24.67 0.77
N GLU A 416 9.18 -25.63 0.36
CA GLU A 416 9.04 -27.04 0.77
C GLU A 416 9.22 -27.17 2.29
N HIS A 417 8.63 -28.19 2.88
CA HIS A 417 8.68 -28.41 4.33
C HIS A 417 10.12 -28.50 4.85
N ASP A 418 11.02 -29.16 4.14
CA ASP A 418 12.43 -29.29 4.53
C ASP A 418 13.17 -27.95 4.47
N VAL A 419 12.88 -27.09 3.48
CA VAL A 419 13.39 -25.73 3.43
C VAL A 419 12.86 -24.92 4.61
N TRP A 420 11.58 -25.08 4.95
CA TRP A 420 11.00 -24.44 6.13
C TRP A 420 11.67 -24.89 7.44
N GLN A 421 12.01 -26.17 7.59
CA GLN A 421 12.78 -26.65 8.74
C GLN A 421 14.16 -25.97 8.82
N ALA A 422 14.84 -25.79 7.68
CA ALA A 422 16.11 -25.08 7.61
C ALA A 422 15.96 -23.59 7.99
N VAL A 423 14.88 -22.92 7.54
CA VAL A 423 14.56 -21.53 7.93
C VAL A 423 14.26 -21.43 9.43
N ARG A 424 13.55 -22.39 9.99
CA ARG A 424 13.32 -22.46 11.45
C ARG A 424 14.61 -22.67 12.23
N PHE A 425 15.48 -23.58 11.78
CA PHE A 425 16.81 -23.74 12.37
C PHE A 425 17.59 -22.43 12.39
N LEU A 426 17.60 -21.69 11.26
CA LEU A 426 18.24 -20.38 11.19
C LEU A 426 17.59 -19.36 12.16
N HIS A 427 16.27 -19.37 12.31
CA HIS A 427 15.57 -18.51 13.25
C HIS A 427 15.96 -18.77 14.71
N GLU A 428 16.14 -20.05 15.07
CA GLU A 428 16.40 -20.50 16.44
C GLU A 428 17.90 -20.36 16.83
N HIS A 429 18.81 -20.49 15.87
CA HIS A 429 20.25 -20.64 16.15
C HIS A 429 21.13 -19.50 15.61
N ALA A 430 20.69 -18.78 14.58
CA ALA A 430 21.50 -17.71 14.00
C ALA A 430 21.35 -16.41 14.83
N PRO A 431 22.48 -15.73 15.14
CA PRO A 431 22.43 -14.41 15.75
C PRO A 431 21.62 -13.42 14.89
N GLU A 432 20.90 -12.53 15.54
CA GLU A 432 20.14 -11.49 14.85
C GLU A 432 21.01 -10.73 13.84
N ARG A 433 20.38 -10.34 12.70
CA ARG A 433 21.03 -9.56 11.62
C ARG A 433 22.20 -10.26 10.92
N THR A 434 22.42 -11.55 11.19
CA THR A 434 23.37 -12.35 10.42
C THR A 434 22.89 -12.46 8.97
N VAL A 435 23.84 -12.41 8.03
CA VAL A 435 23.53 -12.49 6.59
C VAL A 435 23.43 -13.94 6.17
N VAL A 436 22.31 -14.28 5.53
CA VAL A 436 22.04 -15.57 4.90
C VAL A 436 22.16 -15.42 3.39
N LEU A 437 22.95 -16.28 2.76
CA LEU A 437 22.98 -16.49 1.32
C LEU A 437 21.98 -17.61 0.99
N ALA A 438 20.92 -17.27 0.29
CA ALA A 438 19.89 -18.19 -0.17
C ALA A 438 19.41 -17.80 -1.57
N GLU A 439 18.78 -18.70 -2.29
CA GLU A 439 18.15 -18.40 -3.58
C GLU A 439 17.12 -17.25 -3.48
N PRO A 440 16.87 -16.49 -4.56
CA PRO A 440 16.02 -15.29 -4.50
C PRO A 440 14.63 -15.52 -3.90
N ALA A 441 13.97 -16.63 -4.23
CA ALA A 441 12.63 -16.97 -3.71
C ALA A 441 12.69 -17.29 -2.21
N THR A 442 13.65 -18.13 -1.80
CA THR A 442 13.86 -18.52 -0.40
C THR A 442 14.32 -17.36 0.46
N SER A 443 15.11 -16.43 -0.09
CA SER A 443 15.49 -15.20 0.60
C SER A 443 14.29 -14.40 1.11
N MET A 444 13.18 -14.37 0.35
CA MET A 444 11.96 -13.69 0.81
C MET A 444 11.31 -14.42 1.99
N CYS A 445 11.31 -15.76 1.99
CA CYS A 445 10.85 -16.54 3.13
C CYS A 445 11.74 -16.30 4.37
N VAL A 446 13.07 -16.27 4.21
CA VAL A 446 14.02 -15.95 5.30
C VAL A 446 13.70 -14.57 5.88
N LEU A 447 13.53 -13.55 5.05
CA LEU A 447 13.21 -12.20 5.48
C LEU A 447 11.87 -12.11 6.24
N ALA A 448 10.83 -12.74 5.70
CA ALA A 448 9.49 -12.70 6.31
C ALA A 448 9.40 -13.47 7.63
N SER A 449 10.24 -14.50 7.81
CA SER A 449 10.12 -15.46 8.90
C SER A 449 11.18 -15.33 9.98
N THR A 450 12.27 -14.60 9.72
CA THR A 450 13.42 -14.52 10.64
C THR A 450 13.91 -13.07 10.82
N PRO A 451 14.67 -12.76 11.88
CA PRO A 451 15.31 -11.46 12.06
C PRO A 451 16.66 -11.35 11.31
N LEU A 452 16.86 -12.14 10.27
CA LEU A 452 18.13 -12.23 9.56
C LEU A 452 18.17 -11.30 8.36
N ARG A 453 19.38 -11.10 7.81
CA ARG A 453 19.62 -10.36 6.58
C ARG A 453 19.84 -11.32 5.43
N VAL A 454 19.61 -10.86 4.20
CA VAL A 454 19.90 -11.64 3.00
C VAL A 454 20.81 -10.87 2.04
N VAL A 455 21.47 -11.59 1.13
CA VAL A 455 22.29 -10.98 0.10
C VAL A 455 21.40 -10.27 -0.93
N PHE A 456 20.35 -10.92 -1.40
CA PHE A 456 19.32 -10.36 -2.30
C PHE A 456 17.93 -10.64 -1.75
N GLY A 457 17.06 -9.65 -1.83
CA GLY A 457 15.66 -9.76 -1.44
C GLY A 457 14.78 -8.87 -2.32
N HIS A 458 14.36 -7.70 -1.83
CA HIS A 458 13.48 -6.80 -2.58
C HIS A 458 14.21 -6.12 -3.75
N PRO A 459 13.67 -6.18 -4.99
CA PRO A 459 14.35 -5.66 -6.19
C PRO A 459 14.62 -4.16 -6.18
N ALA A 460 13.77 -3.37 -5.51
CA ALA A 460 13.95 -1.92 -5.45
C ALA A 460 14.75 -1.44 -4.23
N GLU A 461 14.82 -2.24 -3.15
CA GLU A 461 15.44 -1.81 -1.89
C GLU A 461 16.81 -2.45 -1.63
N THR A 462 17.07 -3.65 -2.17
CA THR A 462 18.41 -4.25 -2.11
C THR A 462 19.41 -3.35 -2.84
N PRO A 463 20.45 -2.84 -2.18
CA PRO A 463 21.46 -2.03 -2.86
C PRO A 463 22.07 -2.78 -4.04
N ASN A 464 22.18 -2.13 -5.20
CA ASN A 464 22.64 -2.74 -6.46
C ASN A 464 21.92 -4.06 -6.80
N SER A 465 20.59 -4.07 -6.68
CA SER A 465 19.77 -5.28 -6.71
C SER A 465 20.02 -6.18 -7.93
N ALA A 466 20.22 -5.61 -9.12
CA ALA A 466 20.51 -6.39 -10.32
C ALA A 466 21.87 -7.12 -10.25
N ALA A 467 22.88 -6.51 -9.62
CA ALA A 467 24.18 -7.15 -9.41
C ALA A 467 24.09 -8.21 -8.30
N ALA A 468 23.44 -7.87 -7.18
CA ALA A 468 23.22 -8.80 -6.08
C ALA A 468 22.45 -10.05 -6.53
N ARG A 469 21.39 -9.87 -7.32
CA ARG A 469 20.62 -10.98 -7.89
C ARG A 469 21.47 -11.87 -8.80
N ARG A 470 22.21 -11.27 -9.75
CA ARG A 470 23.10 -12.04 -10.63
C ARG A 470 24.19 -12.78 -9.88
N ALA A 471 24.71 -12.20 -8.80
CA ALA A 471 25.73 -12.84 -7.97
C ALA A 471 25.14 -14.06 -7.25
N VAL A 472 23.94 -13.94 -6.66
CA VAL A 472 23.22 -15.05 -6.01
C VAL A 472 22.89 -16.15 -7.00
N GLU A 473 22.25 -15.82 -8.14
CA GLU A 473 21.94 -16.80 -9.19
C GLU A 473 23.20 -17.45 -9.76
N GLY A 474 24.29 -16.68 -9.95
CA GLY A 474 25.58 -17.21 -10.38
C GLY A 474 26.18 -18.20 -9.39
N PHE A 475 26.04 -17.94 -8.10
CA PHE A 475 26.55 -18.86 -7.05
C PHE A 475 25.80 -20.19 -7.06
N PHE A 476 24.46 -20.17 -7.07
CA PHE A 476 23.67 -21.39 -7.01
C PHE A 476 23.60 -22.14 -8.34
N ASP A 477 23.41 -21.44 -9.47
CA ASP A 477 23.18 -22.09 -10.76
C ASP A 477 24.48 -22.47 -11.50
N ARG A 478 25.58 -21.68 -11.31
CA ARG A 478 26.80 -21.81 -12.09
C ARG A 478 28.05 -22.10 -11.27
N GLY A 479 27.93 -22.15 -9.95
CA GLY A 479 29.07 -22.35 -9.04
C GLY A 479 30.09 -21.21 -9.07
N THR A 480 29.68 -19.98 -9.47
CA THR A 480 30.55 -18.80 -9.42
C THR A 480 30.74 -18.35 -7.98
N THR A 481 31.94 -17.86 -7.64
CA THR A 481 32.18 -17.29 -6.31
C THR A 481 31.55 -15.90 -6.20
N LEU A 482 31.05 -15.57 -5.01
CA LEU A 482 30.70 -14.19 -4.67
C LEU A 482 31.98 -13.36 -4.51
N ASP A 483 31.85 -12.03 -4.64
CA ASP A 483 32.89 -11.11 -4.25
C ASP A 483 33.32 -11.39 -2.80
N GLU A 484 34.61 -11.40 -2.53
CA GLU A 484 35.20 -11.71 -1.23
C GLU A 484 34.62 -10.83 -0.12
N SER A 485 34.51 -9.51 -0.37
CA SER A 485 33.93 -8.55 0.57
C SER A 485 32.47 -8.83 0.93
N LEU A 486 31.71 -9.45 0.03
CA LEU A 486 30.32 -9.85 0.24
C LEU A 486 30.28 -11.21 0.96
N MET A 487 31.14 -12.16 0.57
CA MET A 487 31.20 -13.49 1.19
C MET A 487 31.61 -13.40 2.67
N ASP A 488 32.56 -12.52 3.00
CA ASP A 488 33.00 -12.27 4.39
C ASP A 488 31.84 -11.83 5.32
N ARG A 489 30.79 -11.30 4.78
CA ARG A 489 29.58 -10.90 5.55
C ARG A 489 28.60 -12.05 5.72
N VAL A 490 28.67 -13.07 4.88
CA VAL A 490 27.76 -14.21 4.92
C VAL A 490 28.09 -15.07 6.15
N GLY A 491 27.11 -15.23 7.03
CA GLY A 491 27.22 -16.11 8.18
C GLY A 491 26.70 -17.51 7.91
N TYR A 492 25.69 -17.61 7.05
CA TYR A 492 25.05 -18.89 6.69
C TYR A 492 24.77 -18.97 5.19
N ILE A 493 24.87 -20.19 4.64
CA ILE A 493 24.47 -20.51 3.25
C ILE A 493 23.39 -21.59 3.33
N LEU A 494 22.21 -21.30 2.77
CA LEU A 494 21.11 -22.27 2.68
C LEU A 494 21.07 -22.82 1.26
N VAL A 495 21.31 -24.10 1.10
CA VAL A 495 21.35 -24.84 -0.17
C VAL A 495 20.16 -25.77 -0.25
N GLN A 496 19.45 -25.71 -1.38
CA GLN A 496 18.32 -26.59 -1.69
C GLN A 496 18.71 -27.64 -2.75
N PRO A 497 18.09 -28.84 -2.79
CA PRO A 497 18.29 -29.76 -3.88
C PRO A 497 17.63 -29.21 -5.15
N HIS A 498 18.37 -29.12 -6.23
CA HIS A 498 17.77 -28.93 -7.55
C HIS A 498 17.16 -30.23 -8.05
N HIS A 499 15.99 -30.17 -8.69
CA HIS A 499 15.25 -31.35 -9.16
C HIS A 499 16.02 -32.23 -10.16
N ASP A 500 17.07 -31.74 -10.79
CA ASP A 500 17.74 -32.44 -11.89
C ASP A 500 19.23 -32.76 -11.70
N GLU A 501 19.95 -32.26 -10.69
CA GLU A 501 21.33 -32.67 -10.43
C GLU A 501 21.94 -31.99 -9.19
N ARG A 502 23.15 -32.42 -8.76
CA ARG A 502 23.89 -31.89 -7.63
C ARG A 502 23.99 -30.36 -7.69
N PRO A 503 23.85 -29.62 -6.56
CA PRO A 503 23.97 -28.18 -6.57
C PRO A 503 25.31 -27.77 -7.20
N ALA A 504 25.24 -26.90 -8.21
CA ALA A 504 26.43 -26.40 -8.90
C ALA A 504 27.29 -25.52 -7.96
N CYS A 505 26.74 -25.09 -6.81
CA CYS A 505 27.38 -24.17 -5.88
C CYS A 505 28.62 -24.79 -5.21
N ARG A 506 29.69 -24.03 -5.16
CA ARG A 506 30.94 -24.39 -4.47
C ARG A 506 30.96 -23.75 -3.09
N ILE A 507 30.73 -24.56 -2.04
CA ILE A 507 30.78 -24.07 -0.67
C ILE A 507 32.24 -23.76 -0.29
N PRO A 508 32.56 -22.54 0.23
CA PRO A 508 33.88 -22.21 0.71
C PRO A 508 34.35 -23.12 1.86
N LYS A 509 35.65 -23.36 1.96
CA LYS A 509 36.23 -24.29 2.92
C LYS A 509 36.04 -23.89 4.40
N ASP A 510 35.83 -22.63 4.65
CA ASP A 510 35.59 -22.02 5.96
C ASP A 510 34.15 -22.19 6.44
N PHE A 511 33.27 -22.77 5.60
CA PHE A 511 31.91 -23.15 5.99
C PHE A 511 31.82 -24.63 6.32
N GLY A 512 31.02 -24.96 7.35
CA GLY A 512 30.71 -26.33 7.74
C GLY A 512 29.19 -26.56 7.83
N ILE A 513 28.73 -27.80 7.63
CA ILE A 513 27.33 -28.17 7.77
C ILE A 513 26.91 -27.92 9.22
N ALA A 514 25.89 -27.07 9.42
CA ALA A 514 25.26 -26.80 10.71
C ALA A 514 23.90 -27.50 10.85
N PHE A 515 23.19 -27.71 9.72
CA PHE A 515 21.89 -28.40 9.69
C PHE A 515 21.73 -29.11 8.34
N GLN A 516 21.07 -30.27 8.34
CA GLN A 516 20.78 -31.03 7.13
C GLN A 516 19.48 -31.81 7.29
N THR A 517 18.64 -31.80 6.25
CA THR A 517 17.43 -32.62 6.12
C THR A 517 17.13 -32.87 4.64
N ASN A 518 16.77 -34.09 4.25
CA ASN A 518 16.27 -34.51 2.89
C ASN A 518 16.86 -33.71 1.69
N GLY A 519 18.20 -33.48 1.70
CA GLY A 519 18.89 -32.77 0.63
C GLY A 519 19.00 -31.24 0.83
N VAL A 520 18.28 -30.65 1.78
CA VAL A 520 18.47 -29.24 2.19
C VAL A 520 19.59 -29.16 3.20
N GLN A 521 20.53 -28.24 2.99
CA GLN A 521 21.70 -28.06 3.86
C GLN A 521 21.86 -26.59 4.25
N VAL A 522 22.17 -26.35 5.53
CA VAL A 522 22.59 -25.05 6.04
C VAL A 522 24.04 -25.14 6.44
N TYR A 523 24.87 -24.33 5.83
CA TYR A 523 26.28 -24.20 6.16
C TYR A 523 26.49 -22.96 7.02
N ALA A 524 27.27 -23.06 8.10
CA ALA A 524 27.68 -21.96 8.95
C ALA A 524 29.14 -21.65 8.78
N HIS A 525 29.53 -20.37 8.86
CA HIS A 525 30.92 -19.92 8.86
C HIS A 525 31.60 -20.34 10.16
N ARG A 526 32.62 -21.22 10.09
CA ARG A 526 33.23 -21.89 11.25
C ARG A 526 33.73 -20.95 12.36
N PRO A 527 34.42 -19.83 12.09
CA PRO A 527 34.93 -18.94 13.16
C PRO A 527 33.80 -18.25 13.95
N ARG A 528 32.64 -18.08 13.37
CA ARG A 528 31.47 -17.41 14.00
C ARG A 528 30.59 -18.36 14.80
N TYR A 529 30.59 -19.64 14.46
CA TYR A 529 29.79 -20.66 15.13
C TYR A 529 30.40 -21.08 16.47
N GLN A 530 31.75 -21.18 16.56
CA GLN A 530 32.44 -21.60 17.79
C GLN A 530 32.30 -20.60 18.95
N THR A 531 32.03 -19.31 18.68
CA THR A 531 31.85 -18.29 19.72
C THR A 531 30.48 -18.29 20.37
N ALA A 532 29.43 -18.87 19.73
CA ALA A 532 28.09 -18.94 20.28
C ALA A 532 27.90 -20.11 21.28
N ASP A 533 28.56 -21.24 21.04
CA ASP A 533 28.45 -22.43 21.90
C ASP A 533 29.31 -22.33 23.19
N SER A 534 30.31 -21.44 23.24
CA SER A 534 31.13 -21.23 24.43
C SER A 534 30.50 -20.29 25.49
N LYS A 535 29.28 -19.78 25.24
CA LYS A 535 28.53 -18.89 26.15
C LYS A 535 27.25 -19.50 26.70
N ARG A 536 27.03 -20.81 26.53
CA ARG A 536 25.94 -21.56 27.19
C ARG A 536 26.45 -22.35 28.38
#